data_a9002d7e4dcaaadfcb1031c10b0cd236
#
_entry.id   a9002d7e4dcaaadfcb1031c10b0cd236
#
_cell.length_a   1.000
_cell.length_b   1.000
_cell.length_c   1.000
_cell.angle_alpha   90.00
_cell.angle_beta   90.00
_cell.angle_gamma   90.00
#
_symmetry.space_group_name_H-M   'P 1'
#
loop_
_entity.id
_entity.type
_entity.pdbx_description
1 polymer ?
#
loop_
_entity_poly.entity_id
_entity_poly.type
_entity_poly.pdbx_seq_one_letter_code
_entity_poly.pdbx_strand_id
1 'polypeptide(L)'
;MSDFFELTNRGTRSYAAGKKFGVLDSRNGLMAISEGFRPIKDRYDLVVEHVADINFSPIDHNAGYEALYASERKCDCFLHTNSRRTLVFVEIKHKYTSADLDSAELNDFLDQHRDVTKESVAADEWIDDVIDQLESTITRFKTLNPTELTYYPCVNWAVGANSRIRDGVEFSIANKQDDFYLRTQFELLIRNHISIPSDPPPSNPVHLSLDELKSLIS
;
A
#
# COMPACT_ATOMS: atom_id res chain seq x y z
N MET A 1 -10.34 1.66 23.89
CA MET A 1 -10.49 1.99 22.47
C MET A 1 -9.74 0.91 21.73
N SER A 2 -10.38 0.23 20.80
CA SER A 2 -9.71 -0.84 20.03
C SER A 2 -8.58 -0.23 19.18
N ASP A 3 -7.44 -0.91 19.12
CA ASP A 3 -6.36 -0.48 18.25
C ASP A 3 -6.67 -0.81 16.76
N PHE A 4 -5.86 -0.33 15.83
CA PHE A 4 -6.08 -0.54 14.40
C PHE A 4 -6.01 -2.03 14.01
N PHE A 5 -5.11 -2.79 14.63
CA PHE A 5 -4.97 -4.22 14.37
C PHE A 5 -6.17 -5.02 14.84
N GLU A 6 -6.76 -4.65 15.97
CA GLU A 6 -8.00 -5.27 16.46
C GLU A 6 -9.17 -4.99 15.51
N LEU A 7 -9.29 -3.76 15.02
CA LEU A 7 -10.35 -3.36 14.08
C LEU A 7 -10.25 -4.09 12.74
N THR A 8 -9.03 -4.30 12.25
CA THR A 8 -8.80 -4.93 10.94
C THR A 8 -8.64 -6.45 11.03
N ASN A 9 -8.66 -7.05 12.21
CA ASN A 9 -8.41 -8.48 12.42
C ASN A 9 -9.45 -9.40 11.74
N ARG A 10 -10.66 -8.92 11.50
CA ARG A 10 -11.68 -9.71 10.79
C ARG A 10 -11.27 -9.87 9.33
N GLY A 11 -11.12 -11.13 8.89
CA GLY A 11 -10.68 -11.45 7.53
C GLY A 11 -9.15 -11.46 7.34
N THR A 12 -8.38 -11.20 8.39
CA THR A 12 -6.91 -11.33 8.33
C THR A 12 -6.50 -12.76 7.99
N ARG A 13 -5.54 -12.87 7.07
CA ARG A 13 -4.92 -14.14 6.65
C ARG A 13 -3.42 -14.05 6.80
N SER A 14 -2.79 -15.12 7.27
CA SER A 14 -1.33 -15.19 7.42
C SER A 14 -0.71 -16.00 6.30
N TYR A 15 0.38 -15.48 5.76
CA TYR A 15 1.19 -16.10 4.71
C TYR A 15 2.59 -16.38 5.26
N ALA A 16 3.00 -17.64 5.17
CA ALA A 16 4.29 -18.09 5.69
C ALA A 16 5.45 -17.52 4.87
N ALA A 17 6.57 -17.26 5.54
CA ALA A 17 7.79 -16.73 4.99
C ALA A 17 8.26 -17.43 3.69
N GLY A 18 8.86 -16.65 2.79
CA GLY A 18 9.44 -17.14 1.54
C GLY A 18 8.43 -17.55 0.48
N LYS A 19 7.16 -17.15 0.62
CA LYS A 19 6.10 -17.39 -0.37
C LYS A 19 5.72 -16.11 -1.10
N LYS A 20 5.12 -16.31 -2.28
CA LYS A 20 4.45 -15.23 -3.02
C LYS A 20 2.95 -15.35 -2.85
N PHE A 21 2.27 -14.22 -2.84
CA PHE A 21 0.83 -14.17 -3.04
C PHE A 21 0.44 -13.00 -3.93
N GLY A 22 -0.67 -13.13 -4.62
CA GLY A 22 -1.28 -12.07 -5.40
C GLY A 22 -2.46 -11.48 -4.65
N VAL A 23 -2.60 -10.16 -4.69
CA VAL A 23 -3.81 -9.47 -4.25
C VAL A 23 -4.63 -9.14 -5.49
N LEU A 24 -5.90 -9.47 -5.45
CA LEU A 24 -6.87 -9.19 -6.49
C LEU A 24 -8.01 -8.38 -5.88
N ASP A 25 -8.22 -7.18 -6.39
CA ASP A 25 -9.41 -6.43 -6.11
C ASP A 25 -10.52 -6.83 -7.11
N SER A 26 -11.63 -7.31 -6.60
CA SER A 26 -12.75 -7.76 -7.40
C SER A 26 -14.05 -7.13 -6.92
N ARG A 27 -15.07 -7.16 -7.80
CA ARG A 27 -16.43 -6.71 -7.44
C ARG A 27 -17.01 -7.42 -6.22
N ASN A 28 -16.45 -8.57 -5.82
CA ASN A 28 -16.87 -9.37 -4.68
C ASN A 28 -15.98 -9.16 -3.45
N GLY A 29 -15.12 -8.14 -3.48
CA GLY A 29 -14.17 -7.81 -2.42
C GLY A 29 -12.74 -8.24 -2.70
N LEU A 30 -11.86 -7.86 -1.81
CA LEU A 30 -10.43 -8.09 -1.93
C LEU A 30 -10.07 -9.54 -1.61
N MET A 31 -9.28 -10.17 -2.45
CA MET A 31 -8.81 -11.54 -2.26
C MET A 31 -7.29 -11.60 -2.33
N ALA A 32 -6.67 -12.28 -1.37
CA ALA A 32 -5.28 -12.67 -1.45
C ALA A 32 -5.19 -14.18 -1.75
N ILE A 33 -4.40 -14.53 -2.76
CA ILE A 33 -4.29 -15.89 -3.29
C ILE A 33 -2.85 -16.36 -3.15
N SER A 34 -2.61 -17.41 -2.37
CA SER A 34 -1.28 -17.94 -2.08
C SER A 34 -0.68 -18.73 -3.25
N GLU A 35 0.64 -18.87 -3.21
CA GLU A 35 1.43 -19.66 -4.14
C GLU A 35 0.98 -21.13 -4.22
N GLY A 36 1.10 -21.73 -5.40
CA GLY A 36 0.58 -23.07 -5.72
C GLY A 36 -0.68 -23.00 -6.57
N PHE A 37 -1.32 -21.87 -6.64
CA PHE A 37 -2.25 -21.57 -7.69
C PHE A 37 -1.46 -21.44 -9.00
N ARG A 38 -1.82 -22.23 -10.00
CA ARG A 38 -1.25 -22.01 -11.37
C ARG A 38 -1.47 -20.55 -11.68
N PRO A 39 -0.49 -19.85 -12.29
CA PRO A 39 -0.71 -18.49 -12.70
C PRO A 39 -1.97 -18.51 -13.56
N ILE A 40 -3.06 -18.05 -12.99
CA ILE A 40 -4.25 -17.73 -13.75
C ILE A 40 -3.72 -16.68 -14.73
N LYS A 41 -4.01 -16.82 -15.99
CA LYS A 41 -3.68 -15.82 -17.02
C LYS A 41 -4.26 -14.45 -16.68
N ASP A 42 -5.07 -14.37 -15.65
CA ASP A 42 -5.73 -13.21 -15.11
C ASP A 42 -4.79 -12.53 -14.12
N ARG A 43 -4.50 -11.31 -14.42
CA ARG A 43 -3.54 -10.43 -13.76
C ARG A 43 -3.91 -10.29 -12.28
N TYR A 44 -2.96 -10.53 -11.40
CA TYR A 44 -3.02 -9.98 -10.06
C TYR A 44 -2.85 -8.47 -10.13
N ASP A 45 -3.57 -7.74 -9.32
CA ASP A 45 -3.45 -6.29 -9.25
C ASP A 45 -2.17 -5.89 -8.50
N LEU A 46 -1.77 -6.70 -7.52
CA LEU A 46 -0.50 -6.56 -6.81
C LEU A 46 0.11 -7.94 -6.54
N VAL A 47 1.39 -8.10 -6.81
CA VAL A 47 2.17 -9.27 -6.41
C VAL A 47 3.03 -8.93 -5.20
N VAL A 48 2.95 -9.73 -4.16
CA VAL A 48 3.72 -9.58 -2.93
C VAL A 48 4.68 -10.77 -2.77
N GLU A 49 5.96 -10.48 -2.76
CA GLU A 49 7.02 -11.39 -2.33
C GLU A 49 7.45 -11.00 -0.91
N HIS A 50 7.70 -11.97 -0.05
CA HIS A 50 8.09 -11.68 1.32
C HIS A 50 8.98 -12.77 1.90
N VAL A 51 9.92 -12.38 2.75
CA VAL A 51 10.88 -13.26 3.42
C VAL A 51 10.53 -13.53 4.88
N ALA A 52 9.59 -12.80 5.47
CA ALA A 52 9.06 -13.00 6.81
C ALA A 52 7.56 -13.38 6.73
N ASP A 53 7.00 -13.92 7.80
CA ASP A 53 5.55 -14.16 7.88
C ASP A 53 4.79 -12.84 7.77
N ILE A 54 3.84 -12.77 6.86
CA ILE A 54 3.02 -11.58 6.58
C ILE A 54 1.56 -11.86 6.85
N ASN A 55 0.93 -10.94 7.55
CA ASN A 55 -0.52 -10.88 7.70
C ASN A 55 -1.10 -9.91 6.66
N PHE A 56 -2.10 -10.38 5.96
CA PHE A 56 -2.93 -9.60 5.05
C PHE A 56 -4.26 -9.31 5.74
N SER A 57 -4.60 -8.04 5.89
CA SER A 57 -5.85 -7.58 6.50
C SER A 57 -6.59 -6.69 5.51
N PRO A 58 -7.76 -7.09 4.99
CA PRO A 58 -8.60 -6.20 4.21
C PRO A 58 -9.08 -5.04 5.09
N ILE A 59 -9.10 -3.83 4.55
CA ILE A 59 -9.65 -2.64 5.19
C ILE A 59 -10.97 -2.27 4.54
N ASP A 60 -11.00 -2.19 3.22
CA ASP A 60 -12.24 -2.02 2.49
C ASP A 60 -13.13 -3.26 2.67
N HIS A 61 -14.43 -3.03 2.87
CA HIS A 61 -15.40 -4.07 3.24
C HIS A 61 -15.08 -4.85 4.53
N ASN A 62 -14.20 -4.34 5.39
CA ASN A 62 -13.95 -4.94 6.69
C ASN A 62 -15.01 -4.49 7.70
N ALA A 63 -15.86 -5.41 8.14
CA ALA A 63 -16.98 -5.11 9.02
C ALA A 63 -16.56 -4.47 10.37
N GLY A 64 -15.36 -4.77 10.88
CA GLY A 64 -14.84 -4.15 12.10
C GLY A 64 -14.45 -2.70 11.89
N TYR A 65 -13.77 -2.42 10.80
CA TYR A 65 -13.35 -1.07 10.43
C TYR A 65 -14.56 -0.21 9.99
N GLU A 66 -15.41 -0.76 9.14
CA GLU A 66 -16.58 -0.06 8.61
C GLU A 66 -17.62 0.28 9.67
N ALA A 67 -17.74 -0.49 10.73
CA ALA A 67 -18.64 -0.17 11.83
C ALA A 67 -18.36 1.21 12.48
N LEU A 68 -17.12 1.69 12.37
CA LEU A 68 -16.69 2.96 12.97
C LEU A 68 -16.34 4.03 11.92
N TYR A 69 -15.89 3.61 10.72
CA TYR A 69 -15.25 4.52 9.75
C TYR A 69 -15.78 4.32 8.31
N ALA A 70 -17.04 3.91 8.14
CA ALA A 70 -17.64 3.62 6.83
C ALA A 70 -17.60 4.80 5.85
N SER A 71 -17.74 6.03 6.36
CA SER A 71 -17.77 7.25 5.54
C SER A 71 -16.38 7.83 5.24
N GLU A 72 -15.32 7.28 5.82
CA GLU A 72 -13.96 7.77 5.59
C GLU A 72 -13.38 7.19 4.30
N ARG A 73 -12.52 7.97 3.65
CA ARG A 73 -11.64 7.43 2.62
C ARG A 73 -10.70 6.42 3.25
N LYS A 74 -10.54 5.29 2.62
CA LYS A 74 -9.73 4.19 3.13
C LYS A 74 -9.05 3.45 1.99
N CYS A 75 -7.87 2.93 2.24
CA CYS A 75 -7.19 2.04 1.30
C CYS A 75 -7.76 0.62 1.37
N ASP A 76 -7.42 -0.20 0.39
CA ASP A 76 -7.99 -1.54 0.23
C ASP A 76 -7.53 -2.52 1.30
N CYS A 77 -6.22 -2.56 1.58
CA CYS A 77 -5.70 -3.50 2.56
C CYS A 77 -4.44 -3.03 3.28
N PHE A 78 -4.11 -3.79 4.30
CA PHE A 78 -2.97 -3.59 5.16
C PHE A 78 -2.17 -4.88 5.31
N LEU A 79 -0.86 -4.81 5.07
CA LEU A 79 0.05 -5.92 5.27
C LEU A 79 0.98 -5.60 6.44
N HIS A 80 1.20 -6.58 7.30
CA HIS A 80 2.11 -6.38 8.43
C HIS A 80 2.75 -7.69 8.88
N THR A 81 3.95 -7.61 9.46
CA THR A 81 4.58 -8.74 10.15
C THR A 81 3.97 -8.93 11.54
N ASN A 82 4.15 -10.12 12.12
CA ASN A 82 3.73 -10.39 13.50
C ASN A 82 4.44 -9.49 14.52
N SER A 83 5.66 -9.09 14.22
CA SER A 83 6.44 -8.15 15.02
C SER A 83 5.94 -6.70 14.92
N ARG A 84 5.05 -6.41 13.97
CA ARG A 84 4.56 -5.07 13.60
C ARG A 84 5.69 -4.11 13.17
N ARG A 85 6.84 -4.65 12.73
CA ARG A 85 8.00 -3.86 12.28
C ARG A 85 7.97 -3.54 10.79
N THR A 86 7.16 -4.25 10.05
CA THR A 86 6.83 -3.98 8.65
C THR A 86 5.36 -3.67 8.53
N LEU A 87 5.06 -2.50 8.00
CA LEU A 87 3.71 -1.97 7.80
C LEU A 87 3.57 -1.53 6.35
N VAL A 88 2.64 -2.10 5.62
CA VAL A 88 2.41 -1.76 4.21
C VAL A 88 0.92 -1.50 3.99
N PHE A 89 0.55 -0.27 3.70
CA PHE A 89 -0.80 0.09 3.28
C PHE A 89 -0.90 0.00 1.77
N VAL A 90 -1.98 -0.54 1.25
CA VAL A 90 -2.15 -0.80 -0.18
C VAL A 90 -3.48 -0.25 -0.68
N GLU A 91 -3.41 0.52 -1.75
CA GLU A 91 -4.55 0.99 -2.54
C GLU A 91 -4.42 0.48 -3.98
N ILE A 92 -5.48 -0.09 -4.52
CA ILE A 92 -5.52 -0.68 -5.86
C ILE A 92 -6.48 0.11 -6.75
N LYS A 93 -6.02 0.46 -7.94
CA LYS A 93 -6.84 1.13 -8.96
C LYS A 93 -6.90 0.32 -10.25
N HIS A 94 -7.98 0.51 -10.97
CA HIS A 94 -8.21 -0.10 -12.29
C HIS A 94 -8.38 1.00 -13.35
N LYS A 95 -7.43 1.94 -13.38
CA LYS A 95 -7.47 3.07 -14.31
C LYS A 95 -6.38 2.95 -15.36
N TYR A 96 -6.65 3.46 -16.55
CA TYR A 96 -5.66 3.55 -17.61
C TYR A 96 -4.56 4.54 -17.25
N THR A 97 -3.37 4.30 -17.80
CA THR A 97 -2.19 5.15 -17.64
C THR A 97 -1.78 5.73 -18.98
N SER A 98 -0.85 6.71 -18.96
CA SER A 98 -0.27 7.25 -20.18
C SER A 98 0.40 6.19 -21.07
N ALA A 99 0.91 5.11 -20.48
CA ALA A 99 1.49 3.98 -21.21
C ALA A 99 0.44 3.17 -22.01
N ASP A 100 -0.84 3.28 -21.66
CA ASP A 100 -1.94 2.61 -22.35
C ASP A 100 -2.62 3.52 -23.40
N LEU A 101 -2.15 4.77 -23.55
CA LEU A 101 -2.78 5.79 -24.42
C LEU A 101 -2.85 5.43 -25.91
N ASP A 102 -2.03 4.49 -26.35
CA ASP A 102 -2.01 4.01 -27.73
C ASP A 102 -2.71 2.67 -27.89
N SER A 103 -3.35 2.16 -26.85
CA SER A 103 -4.10 0.91 -26.93
C SER A 103 -5.41 1.12 -27.72
N ALA A 104 -5.79 0.11 -28.51
CA ALA A 104 -7.07 0.13 -29.22
C ALA A 104 -8.25 0.23 -28.24
N GLU A 105 -8.16 -0.46 -27.10
CA GLU A 105 -9.17 -0.43 -26.03
C GLU A 105 -9.39 0.98 -25.46
N LEU A 106 -8.31 1.76 -25.31
CA LEU A 106 -8.42 3.14 -24.83
C LEU A 106 -9.05 4.04 -25.89
N ASN A 107 -8.66 3.89 -27.16
CA ASN A 107 -9.27 4.67 -28.24
C ASN A 107 -10.77 4.39 -28.36
N ASP A 108 -11.18 3.12 -28.28
CA ASP A 108 -12.59 2.73 -28.24
C ASP A 108 -13.33 3.33 -27.03
N PHE A 109 -12.66 3.39 -25.86
CA PHE A 109 -13.22 4.03 -24.67
C PHE A 109 -13.41 5.54 -24.86
N LEU A 110 -12.41 6.23 -25.39
CA LEU A 110 -12.47 7.67 -25.65
C LEU A 110 -13.52 8.06 -26.70
N ASP A 111 -13.72 7.22 -27.72
CA ASP A 111 -14.76 7.41 -28.73
C ASP A 111 -16.17 7.32 -28.15
N GLN A 112 -16.34 6.51 -27.11
CA GLN A 112 -17.60 6.37 -26.38
C GLN A 112 -17.82 7.47 -25.32
N HIS A 113 -16.75 8.12 -24.85
CA HIS A 113 -16.77 9.12 -23.78
C HIS A 113 -16.13 10.43 -24.25
N ARG A 114 -16.86 11.20 -25.07
CA ARG A 114 -16.35 12.39 -25.77
C ARG A 114 -15.92 13.55 -24.86
N ASP A 115 -16.29 13.53 -23.62
CA ASP A 115 -15.94 14.49 -22.57
C ASP A 115 -14.63 14.12 -21.84
N VAL A 116 -14.07 12.95 -22.14
CA VAL A 116 -12.82 12.46 -21.54
C VAL A 116 -11.67 12.66 -22.53
N THR A 117 -10.58 13.27 -22.09
CA THR A 117 -9.37 13.42 -22.90
C THR A 117 -8.33 12.36 -22.56
N LYS A 118 -7.40 12.10 -23.48
CA LYS A 118 -6.25 11.20 -23.21
C LYS A 118 -5.48 11.65 -21.98
N GLU A 119 -5.30 12.94 -21.82
CA GLU A 119 -4.60 13.55 -20.70
C GLU A 119 -5.35 13.33 -19.37
N SER A 120 -6.67 13.43 -19.37
CA SER A 120 -7.47 13.21 -18.16
C SER A 120 -7.51 11.74 -17.73
N VAL A 121 -7.33 10.82 -18.68
CA VAL A 121 -7.26 9.38 -18.38
C VAL A 121 -5.87 8.99 -17.86
N ALA A 122 -4.86 9.67 -18.38
CA ALA A 122 -3.45 9.32 -18.16
C ALA A 122 -2.87 9.91 -16.89
N ALA A 123 -3.53 10.94 -16.41
CA ALA A 123 -2.85 11.83 -15.51
C ALA A 123 -2.83 11.37 -14.06
N ASP A 124 -2.11 12.12 -13.37
CA ASP A 124 -1.89 12.25 -11.95
C ASP A 124 -3.14 12.08 -11.06
N GLU A 125 -4.36 12.22 -11.62
CA GLU A 125 -5.61 12.13 -10.85
C GLU A 125 -5.77 10.82 -10.08
N TRP A 126 -5.43 9.67 -10.71
CA TRP A 126 -5.54 8.41 -9.99
C TRP A 126 -4.46 8.27 -8.90
N ILE A 127 -3.28 8.87 -9.10
CA ILE A 127 -2.21 8.89 -8.10
C ILE A 127 -2.60 9.77 -6.93
N ASP A 128 -3.19 10.94 -7.18
CA ASP A 128 -3.70 11.82 -6.12
C ASP A 128 -4.81 11.14 -5.31
N ASP A 129 -5.71 10.43 -5.99
CA ASP A 129 -6.77 9.65 -5.34
C ASP A 129 -6.22 8.51 -4.47
N VAL A 130 -5.15 7.83 -4.94
CA VAL A 130 -4.40 6.83 -4.16
C VAL A 130 -3.76 7.47 -2.93
N ILE A 131 -3.08 8.59 -3.12
CA ILE A 131 -2.41 9.34 -2.04
C ILE A 131 -3.42 9.71 -0.96
N ASP A 132 -4.55 10.28 -1.35
CA ASP A 132 -5.60 10.70 -0.42
C ASP A 132 -6.15 9.54 0.44
N GLN A 133 -6.37 8.37 -0.18
CA GLN A 133 -6.90 7.21 0.53
C GLN A 133 -5.85 6.59 1.47
N LEU A 134 -4.62 6.46 1.00
CA LEU A 134 -3.50 5.98 1.81
C LEU A 134 -3.24 6.92 2.99
N GLU A 135 -3.19 8.23 2.77
CA GLU A 135 -2.94 9.24 3.81
C GLU A 135 -4.05 9.24 4.87
N SER A 136 -5.30 9.17 4.44
CA SER A 136 -6.45 9.07 5.36
C SER A 136 -6.34 7.83 6.26
N THR A 137 -6.04 6.66 5.68
CA THR A 137 -5.91 5.41 6.42
C THR A 137 -4.71 5.42 7.37
N ILE A 138 -3.56 5.92 6.91
CA ILE A 138 -2.34 6.03 7.74
C ILE A 138 -2.57 7.00 8.90
N THR A 139 -3.25 8.11 8.67
CA THR A 139 -3.60 9.07 9.74
C THR A 139 -4.48 8.41 10.79
N ARG A 140 -5.44 7.59 10.37
CA ARG A 140 -6.27 6.82 11.28
C ARG A 140 -5.45 5.77 12.05
N PHE A 141 -4.57 5.06 11.35
CA PHE A 141 -3.64 4.11 11.99
C PHE A 141 -2.82 4.77 13.09
N LYS A 142 -2.20 5.91 12.80
CA LYS A 142 -1.40 6.68 13.77
C LYS A 142 -2.21 7.14 14.98
N THR A 143 -3.45 7.55 14.74
CA THR A 143 -4.36 7.99 15.81
C THR A 143 -4.70 6.86 16.77
N LEU A 144 -4.90 5.65 16.25
CA LEU A 144 -5.26 4.47 17.04
C LEU A 144 -4.04 3.75 17.65
N ASN A 145 -2.88 3.91 17.03
CA ASN A 145 -1.63 3.25 17.41
C ASN A 145 -0.48 4.26 17.59
N PRO A 146 -0.58 5.23 18.49
CA PRO A 146 0.38 6.33 18.57
C PRO A 146 1.82 5.89 18.94
N THR A 147 1.99 4.70 19.50
CA THR A 147 3.29 4.17 19.93
C THR A 147 4.00 3.31 18.90
N GLU A 148 3.28 2.78 17.88
CA GLU A 148 3.84 1.82 16.94
C GLU A 148 4.97 2.40 16.05
N LEU A 149 4.92 3.68 15.75
CA LEU A 149 5.91 4.36 14.90
C LEU A 149 7.08 4.97 15.65
N THR A 150 7.02 5.03 16.98
CA THR A 150 7.98 5.81 17.81
C THR A 150 9.23 5.01 18.17
N TYR A 151 9.16 3.68 18.16
CA TYR A 151 10.20 2.86 18.79
C TYR A 151 11.02 1.98 17.86
N TYR A 152 10.63 1.79 16.60
CA TYR A 152 11.33 0.86 15.72
C TYR A 152 11.45 1.40 14.29
N PRO A 153 12.67 1.43 13.73
CA PRO A 153 12.82 1.61 12.29
C PRO A 153 12.11 0.45 11.61
N CYS A 154 11.00 0.76 10.98
CA CYS A 154 10.15 -0.20 10.27
C CYS A 154 10.31 0.01 8.78
N VAL A 155 10.01 -1.02 8.02
CA VAL A 155 9.63 -0.83 6.63
C VAL A 155 8.21 -0.27 6.67
N ASN A 156 8.06 1.01 6.37
CA ASN A 156 6.79 1.72 6.33
C ASN A 156 6.49 2.13 4.89
N TRP A 157 5.69 1.33 4.20
CA TRP A 157 5.34 1.59 2.82
C TRP A 157 3.85 1.90 2.65
N ALA A 158 3.58 2.79 1.71
CA ALA A 158 2.28 3.07 1.16
C ALA A 158 2.33 2.74 -0.34
N VAL A 159 1.60 1.73 -0.76
CA VAL A 159 1.69 1.17 -2.11
C VAL A 159 0.42 1.51 -2.88
N GLY A 160 0.58 2.25 -3.97
CA GLY A 160 -0.43 2.40 -4.99
C GLY A 160 -0.19 1.40 -6.12
N ALA A 161 -1.12 0.48 -6.32
CA ALA A 161 -1.09 -0.46 -7.44
C ALA A 161 -2.15 -0.09 -8.48
N ASN A 162 -1.86 -0.36 -9.74
CA ASN A 162 -2.84 -0.16 -10.80
C ASN A 162 -2.78 -1.34 -11.77
N SER A 163 -3.86 -2.09 -11.87
CA SER A 163 -3.94 -3.29 -12.72
C SER A 163 -3.69 -3.03 -14.21
N ARG A 164 -3.74 -1.77 -14.64
CA ARG A 164 -3.47 -1.35 -16.01
C ARG A 164 -2.03 -0.95 -16.26
N ILE A 165 -1.21 -0.81 -15.20
CA ILE A 165 0.22 -0.52 -15.34
C ILE A 165 0.94 -1.80 -15.75
N ARG A 166 1.87 -1.68 -16.70
CA ARG A 166 2.80 -2.76 -17.02
C ARG A 166 3.97 -2.73 -16.03
N ASP A 167 4.50 -3.90 -15.71
CA ASP A 167 5.73 -3.99 -14.91
C ASP A 167 6.85 -3.15 -15.55
N GLY A 168 7.54 -2.38 -14.72
CA GLY A 168 8.67 -1.55 -15.15
C GLY A 168 8.32 -0.13 -15.62
N VAL A 169 7.04 0.27 -15.54
CA VAL A 169 6.69 1.69 -15.75
C VAL A 169 7.08 2.49 -14.51
N GLU A 170 7.99 3.45 -14.70
CA GLU A 170 8.38 4.40 -13.68
C GLU A 170 7.56 5.69 -13.84
N PHE A 171 7.05 6.20 -12.73
CA PHE A 171 6.33 7.46 -12.68
C PHE A 171 7.23 8.56 -12.13
N SER A 172 7.23 9.72 -12.77
CA SER A 172 7.93 10.90 -12.26
C SER A 172 7.08 11.55 -11.16
N ILE A 173 7.08 10.98 -9.98
CA ILE A 173 6.30 11.42 -8.82
C ILE A 173 7.15 11.82 -7.62
N ALA A 174 8.45 12.11 -7.84
CA ALA A 174 9.40 12.36 -6.75
C ALA A 174 8.89 13.43 -5.75
N ASN A 175 8.36 14.54 -6.26
CA ASN A 175 7.82 15.59 -5.39
C ASN A 175 6.63 15.10 -4.55
N LYS A 176 5.74 14.28 -5.14
CA LYS A 176 4.59 13.69 -4.42
C LYS A 176 5.06 12.68 -3.37
N GLN A 177 6.12 11.93 -3.65
CA GLN A 177 6.70 10.97 -2.70
C GLN A 177 7.32 11.68 -1.50
N ASP A 178 8.10 12.74 -1.75
CA ASP A 178 8.72 13.55 -0.69
C ASP A 178 7.65 14.20 0.19
N ASP A 179 6.67 14.85 -0.41
CA ASP A 179 5.56 15.48 0.31
C ASP A 179 4.74 14.46 1.12
N PHE A 180 4.47 13.30 0.56
CA PHE A 180 3.76 12.21 1.23
C PHE A 180 4.56 11.70 2.44
N TYR A 181 5.87 11.46 2.25
CA TYR A 181 6.75 11.03 3.33
C TYR A 181 6.80 12.05 4.48
N LEU A 182 6.92 13.33 4.17
CA LEU A 182 6.93 14.39 5.19
C LEU A 182 5.65 14.41 6.04
N ARG A 183 4.49 14.13 5.43
CA ARG A 183 3.21 14.09 6.14
C ARG A 183 2.97 12.78 6.88
N THR A 184 3.33 11.66 6.25
CA THR A 184 2.93 10.33 6.72
C THR A 184 4.04 9.54 7.39
N GLN A 185 5.31 9.83 7.14
CA GLN A 185 6.47 9.00 7.50
C GLN A 185 6.41 7.59 6.88
N PHE A 186 5.70 7.45 5.75
CA PHE A 186 5.65 6.25 4.94
C PHE A 186 6.22 6.55 3.56
N GLU A 187 7.00 5.61 3.01
CA GLU A 187 7.50 5.71 1.64
C GLU A 187 6.39 5.34 0.66
N LEU A 188 6.06 6.27 -0.26
CA LEU A 188 5.07 6.04 -1.31
C LEU A 188 5.69 5.28 -2.48
N LEU A 189 5.13 4.13 -2.80
CA LEU A 189 5.55 3.29 -3.92
C LEU A 189 4.39 3.11 -4.91
N ILE A 190 4.60 3.44 -6.17
CA ILE A 190 3.61 3.23 -7.24
C ILE A 190 4.09 2.06 -8.10
N ARG A 191 3.59 0.87 -7.82
CA ARG A 191 4.01 -0.37 -8.48
C ARG A 191 3.07 -1.54 -8.23
N ASN A 192 3.09 -2.54 -9.12
CA ASN A 192 2.27 -3.76 -9.02
C ASN A 192 3.01 -4.95 -8.40
N HIS A 193 4.29 -4.80 -8.09
CA HIS A 193 5.10 -5.83 -7.49
C HIS A 193 5.94 -5.23 -6.37
N ILE A 194 5.86 -5.83 -5.19
CA ILE A 194 6.66 -5.46 -4.03
C ILE A 194 7.37 -6.68 -3.45
N SER A 195 8.61 -6.46 -3.00
CA SER A 195 9.39 -7.46 -2.29
C SER A 195 9.65 -6.95 -0.88
N ILE A 196 8.93 -7.51 0.08
CA ILE A 196 9.02 -7.13 1.49
C ILE A 196 10.25 -7.82 2.10
N PRO A 197 11.25 -7.07 2.58
CA PRO A 197 12.44 -7.64 3.18
C PRO A 197 12.12 -8.33 4.51
N SER A 198 13.08 -9.06 5.06
CA SER A 198 13.01 -9.53 6.43
C SER A 198 12.90 -8.33 7.39
N ASP A 199 12.17 -8.54 8.48
CA ASP A 199 12.20 -7.57 9.56
C ASP A 199 13.65 -7.28 9.93
N PRO A 200 14.06 -6.02 9.97
CA PRO A 200 15.41 -5.70 10.44
C PRO A 200 15.57 -6.24 11.86
N PRO A 201 16.75 -6.76 12.25
CA PRO A 201 16.98 -7.19 13.61
C PRO A 201 16.62 -6.03 14.56
N PRO A 202 16.12 -6.30 15.76
CA PRO A 202 15.90 -5.26 16.75
C PRO A 202 17.21 -4.49 16.87
N SER A 203 17.24 -3.26 16.35
CA SER A 203 18.33 -2.36 16.67
C SER A 203 18.27 -2.23 18.18
N ASN A 204 19.29 -2.70 18.87
CA ASN A 204 19.48 -2.25 20.25
C ASN A 204 19.36 -0.73 20.17
N PRO A 205 18.48 -0.10 20.96
CA PRO A 205 18.46 1.33 21.01
C PRO A 205 19.89 1.75 21.34
N VAL A 206 20.55 2.39 20.39
CA VAL A 206 21.81 3.05 20.66
C VAL A 206 21.36 4.18 21.57
N HIS A 207 21.41 3.96 22.88
CA HIS A 207 21.35 5.00 23.86
C HIS A 207 22.62 5.83 23.65
N LEU A 208 22.59 6.70 22.66
CA LEU A 208 23.55 7.77 22.56
C LEU A 208 23.36 8.61 23.83
N SER A 209 24.34 8.62 24.68
CA SER A 209 24.38 9.53 25.82
C SER A 209 24.31 10.96 25.28
N LEU A 210 23.80 11.88 26.08
CA LEU A 210 23.72 13.31 25.72
C LEU A 210 25.09 13.87 25.28
N ASP A 211 26.18 13.29 25.76
CA ASP A 211 27.54 13.68 25.42
C ASP A 211 28.01 13.14 24.06
N GLU A 212 27.56 11.96 23.65
CA GLU A 212 27.77 11.43 22.30
C GLU A 212 26.98 12.21 21.27
N LEU A 213 25.75 12.62 21.58
CA LEU A 213 24.96 13.52 20.73
C LEU A 213 25.62 14.89 20.57
N LYS A 214 26.22 15.45 21.60
CA LYS A 214 26.95 16.72 21.53
C LYS A 214 28.22 16.62 20.70
N SER A 215 28.90 15.47 20.71
CA SER A 215 30.11 15.24 19.90
C SER A 215 29.84 15.07 18.40
N LEU A 216 28.60 14.75 18.01
CA LEU A 216 28.19 14.63 16.60
C LEU A 216 27.77 15.99 16.01
N ILE A 217 27.57 17.01 16.83
CA ILE A 217 27.08 18.34 16.41
C ILE A 217 28.22 19.39 16.49
N SER A 218 29.38 19.02 17.03
CA SER A 218 30.59 19.84 17.10
C SER A 218 31.56 19.50 15.97
#